data_b5f85ee7406a7ec5b1b8adbee693e7fb
#
_entry.id   b5f85ee7406a7ec5b1b8adbee693e7fb
#
_cell.length_a   1.000
_cell.length_b   1.000
_cell.length_c   1.000
_cell.angle_alpha   90.00
_cell.angle_beta   90.00
_cell.angle_gamma   90.00
#
_symmetry.space_group_name_H-M   'P 1'
#
loop_
_entity.id
_entity.type
_entity.pdbx_description
1 polymer ?
#
loop_
_entity_poly.entity_id
_entity_poly.type
_entity_poly.pdbx_seq_one_letter_code
_entity_poly.pdbx_strand_id
1 'polypeptide(L)'
;MPVGTAFHERTLALCESLNYREWSGYYTVSVYEMHHEHEYNAIRNSAALIDISPLFKYRVTGRDATKFVNRVISRDINKVAVDQVIYCCWCDPEGKVIDDGTITRLGENEYRWTAADPSLRWFQQNTLGLDVTIEDISEQTAALALQGPTSGKLLHAAADADLTNLKYFRVTRGKIAGVPVDISRTGYTGDLGFEVWMPWRDAVKV
;
A
#
# COMPACT_ATOMS: atom_id res chain seq x y z
N MET A 1 19.53 0.59 12.72
CA MET A 1 18.70 -0.38 13.50
C MET A 1 17.27 -0.21 13.03
N PRO A 2 16.50 -1.29 12.85
CA PRO A 2 15.08 -1.19 12.55
C PRO A 2 14.33 -0.41 13.63
N VAL A 3 13.21 0.20 13.25
CA VAL A 3 12.32 0.92 14.17
C VAL A 3 10.93 0.29 14.15
N GLY A 4 10.05 0.64 15.10
CA GLY A 4 8.67 0.19 15.08
C GLY A 4 7.85 0.85 13.98
N THR A 5 6.90 0.13 13.39
CA THR A 5 5.88 0.71 12.51
C THR A 5 4.91 1.60 13.30
N ALA A 6 3.99 2.28 12.61
CA ALA A 6 2.90 3.03 13.25
C ALA A 6 2.02 2.16 14.18
N PHE A 7 2.01 0.85 13.96
CA PHE A 7 1.20 -0.13 14.71
C PHE A 7 2.03 -0.94 15.70
N HIS A 8 3.33 -0.68 15.84
CA HIS A 8 4.24 -1.53 16.61
C HIS A 8 3.76 -1.81 18.05
N GLU A 9 3.28 -0.80 18.76
CA GLU A 9 2.78 -0.99 20.13
C GLU A 9 1.57 -1.94 20.18
N ARG A 10 0.72 -1.92 19.16
CA ARG A 10 -0.42 -2.84 19.04
C ARG A 10 0.01 -4.23 18.67
N THR A 11 0.89 -4.36 17.69
CA THR A 11 1.38 -5.67 17.22
C THR A 11 2.27 -6.33 18.27
N LEU A 12 3.07 -5.57 19.00
CA LEU A 12 3.90 -6.08 20.12
C LEU A 12 3.05 -6.73 21.22
N ALA A 13 1.96 -6.09 21.60
CA ALA A 13 1.06 -6.60 22.63
C ALA A 13 0.38 -7.93 22.23
N LEU A 14 0.28 -8.23 20.94
CA LEU A 14 -0.33 -9.43 20.39
C LEU A 14 0.69 -10.52 20.01
N CYS A 15 1.98 -10.17 19.95
CA CYS A 15 3.03 -11.07 19.45
C CYS A 15 3.57 -11.96 20.58
N GLU A 16 2.92 -13.10 20.81
CA GLU A 16 3.31 -14.07 21.82
C GLU A 16 4.67 -14.75 21.49
N SER A 17 4.94 -14.96 20.19
CA SER A 17 6.18 -15.60 19.74
C SER A 17 7.41 -14.74 19.92
N LEU A 18 7.26 -13.41 19.99
CA LEU A 18 8.32 -12.40 19.90
C LEU A 18 9.21 -12.56 18.64
N ASN A 19 8.69 -13.21 17.61
CA ASN A 19 9.40 -13.47 16.35
C ASN A 19 9.19 -12.32 15.36
N TYR A 20 10.23 -11.53 15.20
CA TYR A 20 10.24 -10.36 14.32
C TYR A 20 11.23 -10.57 13.18
N ARG A 21 10.93 -9.92 12.05
CA ARG A 21 11.86 -9.72 10.94
C ARG A 21 12.03 -8.24 10.66
N GLU A 22 13.09 -7.89 9.98
CA GLU A 22 13.23 -6.58 9.37
C GLU A 22 12.54 -6.55 8.02
N TRP A 23 11.78 -5.47 7.77
CA TRP A 23 11.21 -5.16 6.47
C TRP A 23 11.35 -3.65 6.22
N SER A 24 12.18 -3.28 5.25
CA SER A 24 12.43 -1.87 4.85
C SER A 24 12.75 -0.94 6.03
N GLY A 25 13.57 -1.41 6.96
CA GLY A 25 13.98 -0.65 8.15
C GLY A 25 13.02 -0.73 9.33
N TYR A 26 11.95 -1.51 9.24
CA TYR A 26 10.97 -1.67 10.32
C TYR A 26 11.00 -3.07 10.93
N TYR A 27 10.71 -3.14 12.24
CA TYR A 27 10.35 -4.40 12.89
C TYR A 27 8.93 -4.80 12.47
N THR A 28 8.78 -5.96 11.85
CA THR A 28 7.49 -6.55 11.53
C THR A 28 7.38 -7.93 12.16
N VAL A 29 6.19 -8.27 12.63
CA VAL A 29 5.93 -9.60 13.20
C VAL A 29 5.99 -10.63 12.09
N SER A 30 6.82 -11.67 12.26
CA SER A 30 6.90 -12.80 11.34
C SER A 30 5.77 -13.79 11.57
N VAL A 31 5.42 -14.02 12.82
CA VAL A 31 4.34 -14.89 13.27
C VAL A 31 3.92 -14.46 14.68
N TYR A 32 2.62 -14.36 14.94
CA TYR A 32 2.11 -13.88 16.24
C TYR A 32 2.18 -14.95 17.33
N GLU A 33 1.83 -16.20 17.00
CA GLU A 33 1.88 -17.35 17.90
C GLU A 33 3.11 -18.24 17.60
N MET A 34 3.16 -19.45 18.12
CA MET A 34 4.25 -20.38 17.84
C MET A 34 4.26 -20.87 16.39
N HIS A 35 3.11 -20.85 15.72
CA HIS A 35 2.90 -21.30 14.35
C HIS A 35 1.98 -20.34 13.59
N HIS A 36 2.10 -20.30 12.27
CA HIS A 36 1.35 -19.37 11.41
C HIS A 36 -0.01 -19.92 10.93
N GLU A 37 -0.41 -21.12 11.33
CA GLU A 37 -1.63 -21.79 10.86
C GLU A 37 -2.90 -20.99 11.20
N HIS A 38 -2.96 -20.38 12.38
CA HIS A 38 -4.12 -19.55 12.76
C HIS A 38 -4.25 -18.33 11.87
N GLU A 39 -3.17 -17.63 11.61
CA GLU A 39 -3.13 -16.46 10.71
C GLU A 39 -3.48 -16.84 9.29
N TYR A 40 -2.89 -17.94 8.79
CA TYR A 40 -3.20 -18.47 7.46
C TYR A 40 -4.69 -18.84 7.33
N ASN A 41 -5.21 -19.58 8.30
CA ASN A 41 -6.62 -19.98 8.31
C ASN A 41 -7.57 -18.79 8.47
N ALA A 42 -7.19 -17.74 9.22
CA ALA A 42 -7.95 -16.52 9.32
C ALA A 42 -8.09 -15.84 7.94
N ILE A 43 -7.01 -15.72 7.17
CA ILE A 43 -7.05 -15.16 5.82
C ILE A 43 -7.94 -15.99 4.89
N ARG A 44 -7.91 -17.32 4.99
CA ARG A 44 -8.68 -18.22 4.08
C ARG A 44 -10.14 -18.36 4.43
N ASN A 45 -10.48 -18.31 5.71
CA ASN A 45 -11.83 -18.65 6.18
C ASN A 45 -12.58 -17.48 6.85
N SER A 46 -11.88 -16.40 7.16
CA SER A 46 -12.42 -15.24 7.88
C SER A 46 -11.82 -13.94 7.35
N ALA A 47 -11.01 -13.27 8.16
CA ALA A 47 -10.19 -12.14 7.75
C ALA A 47 -9.00 -11.97 8.68
N ALA A 48 -7.92 -11.40 8.15
CA ALA A 48 -6.77 -10.95 8.91
C ALA A 48 -6.40 -9.51 8.53
N LEU A 49 -5.82 -8.81 9.49
CA LEU A 49 -5.28 -7.47 9.33
C LEU A 49 -3.75 -7.55 9.31
N ILE A 50 -3.13 -7.10 8.23
CA ILE A 50 -1.70 -7.19 7.98
C ILE A 50 -1.13 -5.77 7.92
N ASP A 51 -0.11 -5.48 8.71
CA ASP A 51 0.63 -4.22 8.63
C ASP A 51 1.55 -4.23 7.40
N ILE A 52 1.22 -3.39 6.43
CA ILE A 52 1.99 -3.18 5.20
C ILE A 52 2.63 -1.79 5.16
N SER A 53 2.71 -1.11 6.31
CA SER A 53 3.35 0.20 6.43
C SER A 53 4.82 0.24 5.99
N PRO A 54 5.60 -0.84 6.05
CA PRO A 54 6.99 -0.84 5.59
C PRO A 54 7.19 -0.62 4.08
N LEU A 55 6.19 -0.85 3.24
CA LEU A 55 6.29 -0.54 1.81
C LEU A 55 6.75 0.91 1.59
N PHE A 56 7.65 1.15 0.63
CA PHE A 56 7.97 2.49 0.18
C PHE A 56 6.77 3.09 -0.55
N LYS A 57 6.52 4.39 -0.32
CA LYS A 57 5.41 5.13 -0.93
C LYS A 57 5.92 6.46 -1.44
N TYR A 58 5.68 6.69 -2.72
CA TYR A 58 6.07 7.93 -3.38
C TYR A 58 4.82 8.64 -3.89
N ARG A 59 4.73 9.93 -3.60
CA ARG A 59 3.77 10.82 -4.22
C ARG A 59 4.42 11.45 -5.44
N VAL A 60 3.79 11.28 -6.59
CA VAL A 60 4.24 11.84 -7.87
C VAL A 60 3.21 12.86 -8.33
N THR A 61 3.66 14.11 -8.50
CA THR A 61 2.80 15.24 -8.90
C THR A 61 3.50 16.11 -9.92
N GLY A 62 2.75 16.97 -10.60
CA GLY A 62 3.28 17.93 -11.57
C GLY A 62 2.65 17.80 -12.94
N ARG A 63 2.86 18.80 -13.77
CA ARG A 63 2.28 18.85 -15.12
C ARG A 63 2.65 17.63 -15.98
N ASP A 64 3.87 17.16 -15.84
CA ASP A 64 4.38 16.02 -16.61
C ASP A 64 4.35 14.70 -15.80
N ALA A 65 3.60 14.61 -14.66
CA ALA A 65 3.56 13.42 -13.82
C ALA A 65 3.12 12.18 -14.60
N THR A 66 2.05 12.26 -15.40
CA THR A 66 1.57 11.17 -16.25
C THR A 66 2.64 10.72 -17.26
N LYS A 67 3.34 11.67 -17.88
CA LYS A 67 4.41 11.38 -18.84
C LYS A 67 5.60 10.71 -18.15
N PHE A 68 5.96 11.16 -16.94
CA PHE A 68 7.01 10.54 -16.14
C PHE A 68 6.65 9.10 -15.77
N VAL A 69 5.47 8.87 -15.20
CA VAL A 69 5.03 7.53 -14.83
C VAL A 69 5.06 6.61 -16.05
N ASN A 70 4.54 7.06 -17.19
CA ASN A 70 4.53 6.27 -18.44
C ASN A 70 5.93 5.97 -19.00
N ARG A 71 6.91 6.82 -18.70
CA ARG A 71 8.31 6.60 -19.09
C ARG A 71 8.96 5.45 -18.33
N VAL A 72 8.59 5.29 -17.06
CA VAL A 72 9.30 4.39 -16.13
C VAL A 72 8.70 3.00 -16.10
N ILE A 73 7.37 2.88 -16.17
CA ILE A 73 6.67 1.61 -15.98
C ILE A 73 6.52 0.79 -17.26
N SER A 74 6.32 -0.51 -17.08
CA SER A 74 6.11 -1.46 -18.20
C SER A 74 4.68 -1.47 -18.77
N ARG A 75 3.78 -0.63 -18.26
CA ARG A 75 2.36 -0.53 -18.67
C ARG A 75 2.03 0.88 -19.13
N ASP A 76 0.98 1.01 -19.95
CA ASP A 76 0.48 2.30 -20.42
C ASP A 76 -0.41 2.97 -19.37
N ILE A 77 0.14 3.97 -18.65
CA ILE A 77 -0.60 4.71 -17.61
C ILE A 77 -1.73 5.56 -18.17
N ASN A 78 -1.70 5.91 -19.45
CA ASN A 78 -2.75 6.73 -20.06
C ASN A 78 -4.10 5.98 -20.13
N LYS A 79 -4.07 4.64 -20.03
CA LYS A 79 -5.28 3.79 -19.97
C LYS A 79 -5.84 3.64 -18.57
N VAL A 80 -5.20 4.23 -17.56
CA VAL A 80 -5.57 4.12 -16.15
C VAL A 80 -6.41 5.34 -15.77
N ALA A 81 -7.64 5.11 -15.34
CA ALA A 81 -8.54 6.17 -14.90
C ALA A 81 -8.14 6.71 -13.52
N VAL A 82 -8.61 7.90 -13.16
CA VAL A 82 -8.56 8.40 -11.78
C VAL A 82 -9.30 7.40 -10.86
N ASP A 83 -8.79 7.24 -9.65
CA ASP A 83 -9.23 6.26 -8.65
C ASP A 83 -9.07 4.79 -9.09
N GLN A 84 -8.14 4.55 -10.02
CA GLN A 84 -7.73 3.21 -10.41
C GLN A 84 -6.32 2.91 -9.92
N VAL A 85 -6.13 1.65 -9.52
CA VAL A 85 -4.83 1.05 -9.19
C VAL A 85 -4.39 0.18 -10.36
N ILE A 86 -3.10 0.11 -10.61
CA ILE A 86 -2.48 -0.92 -11.44
C ILE A 86 -1.30 -1.54 -10.70
N TYR A 87 -1.05 -2.82 -10.97
CA TYR A 87 0.18 -3.49 -10.61
C TYR A 87 1.07 -3.58 -11.84
N CYS A 88 2.35 -3.23 -11.71
CA CYS A 88 3.33 -3.30 -12.79
C CYS A 88 4.75 -3.35 -12.22
N CYS A 89 5.70 -3.74 -13.07
CA CYS A 89 7.11 -3.62 -12.80
C CYS A 89 7.72 -2.43 -13.56
N TRP A 90 8.92 -2.05 -13.16
CA TRP A 90 9.80 -1.16 -13.90
C TRP A 90 11.16 -1.80 -14.09
N CYS A 91 11.81 -1.45 -15.18
CA CYS A 91 13.00 -2.15 -15.67
C CYS A 91 14.14 -1.15 -15.94
N ASP A 92 15.35 -1.67 -15.95
CA ASP A 92 16.51 -0.99 -16.46
C ASP A 92 16.50 -0.92 -18.01
N PRO A 93 17.46 -0.19 -18.65
CA PRO A 93 17.53 -0.09 -20.11
C PRO A 93 17.75 -1.42 -20.82
N GLU A 94 18.26 -2.44 -20.14
CA GLU A 94 18.47 -3.79 -20.66
C GLU A 94 17.21 -4.67 -20.52
N GLY A 95 16.13 -4.13 -19.94
CA GLY A 95 14.86 -4.84 -19.73
C GLY A 95 14.83 -5.76 -18.51
N LYS A 96 15.80 -5.65 -17.62
CA LYS A 96 15.81 -6.39 -16.35
C LYS A 96 14.94 -5.67 -15.34
N VAL A 97 14.15 -6.44 -14.59
CA VAL A 97 13.27 -5.88 -13.56
C VAL A 97 14.11 -5.29 -12.42
N ILE A 98 13.87 -4.02 -12.10
CA ILE A 98 14.43 -3.33 -10.94
C ILE A 98 13.57 -3.65 -9.73
N ASP A 99 12.24 -3.42 -9.83
CA ASP A 99 11.27 -3.70 -8.78
C ASP A 99 9.86 -3.73 -9.39
N ASP A 100 8.88 -4.05 -8.57
CA ASP A 100 7.46 -4.03 -8.92
C ASP A 100 6.62 -3.42 -7.81
N GLY A 101 5.39 -3.05 -8.13
CA GLY A 101 4.51 -2.46 -7.14
C GLY A 101 3.18 -1.99 -7.71
N THR A 102 2.46 -1.23 -6.90
CA THR A 102 1.18 -0.66 -7.31
C THR A 102 1.31 0.83 -7.58
N ILE A 103 0.58 1.29 -8.59
CA ILE A 103 0.42 2.70 -8.89
C ILE A 103 -1.06 3.03 -8.82
N THR A 104 -1.40 3.94 -7.93
CA THR A 104 -2.75 4.49 -7.77
C THR A 104 -2.80 5.86 -8.43
N ARG A 105 -3.70 6.07 -9.39
CA ARG A 105 -3.96 7.39 -9.95
C ARG A 105 -4.96 8.12 -9.06
N LEU A 106 -4.48 9.04 -8.21
CA LEU A 106 -5.29 9.79 -7.24
C LEU A 106 -5.97 11.01 -7.84
N GLY A 107 -5.43 11.52 -8.94
CA GLY A 107 -5.91 12.70 -9.65
C GLY A 107 -5.43 12.71 -11.10
N GLU A 108 -5.71 13.76 -11.84
CA GLU A 108 -5.32 13.88 -13.25
C GLU A 108 -3.80 13.72 -13.41
N ASN A 109 -3.02 14.43 -12.57
CA ASN A 109 -1.56 14.43 -12.56
C ASN A 109 -1.02 14.13 -11.15
N GLU A 110 -1.66 13.23 -10.43
CA GLU A 110 -1.28 12.81 -9.09
C GLU A 110 -1.37 11.31 -8.93
N TYR A 111 -0.25 10.73 -8.46
CA TYR A 111 -0.10 9.29 -8.28
C TYR A 111 0.48 8.97 -6.92
N ARG A 112 0.02 7.87 -6.30
CA ARG A 112 0.72 7.18 -5.23
C ARG A 112 1.34 5.92 -5.81
N TRP A 113 2.64 5.80 -5.67
CA TRP A 113 3.44 4.67 -6.14
C TRP A 113 3.97 3.90 -4.96
N THR A 114 3.72 2.59 -4.87
CA THR A 114 4.28 1.72 -3.84
C THR A 114 5.38 0.85 -4.43
N ALA A 115 6.40 0.58 -3.64
CA ALA A 115 7.54 -0.25 -4.03
C ALA A 115 7.98 -1.12 -2.84
N ALA A 116 8.58 -2.28 -3.13
CA ALA A 116 9.17 -3.15 -2.10
C ALA A 116 10.54 -2.63 -1.67
N ASP A 117 11.32 -2.15 -2.61
CA ASP A 117 12.67 -1.61 -2.41
C ASP A 117 12.75 -0.09 -2.63
N PRO A 118 13.78 0.60 -2.10
CA PRO A 118 13.91 2.06 -2.23
C PRO A 118 14.20 2.46 -3.69
N SER A 119 13.20 2.96 -4.39
CA SER A 119 13.28 3.32 -5.81
C SER A 119 13.40 4.83 -6.09
N LEU A 120 13.45 5.69 -5.05
CA LEU A 120 13.46 7.16 -5.22
C LEU A 120 14.58 7.65 -6.16
N ARG A 121 15.78 7.12 -5.99
CA ARG A 121 16.94 7.51 -6.83
C ARG A 121 16.71 7.17 -8.30
N TRP A 122 16.18 5.99 -8.59
CA TRP A 122 15.82 5.59 -9.95
C TRP A 122 14.77 6.50 -10.54
N PHE A 123 13.75 6.81 -9.78
CA PHE A 123 12.70 7.73 -10.22
C PHE A 123 13.26 9.12 -10.53
N GLN A 124 14.08 9.69 -9.64
CA GLN A 124 14.71 11.00 -9.85
C GLN A 124 15.58 11.04 -11.09
N GLN A 125 16.33 9.99 -11.41
CA GLN A 125 17.13 9.91 -12.63
C GLN A 125 16.30 9.98 -13.90
N ASN A 126 15.02 9.55 -13.85
CA ASN A 126 14.11 9.53 -14.98
C ASN A 126 13.27 10.81 -15.12
N THR A 127 13.47 11.83 -14.27
CA THR A 127 12.71 13.10 -14.34
C THR A 127 13.29 14.11 -15.32
N LEU A 128 14.45 13.86 -15.91
CA LEU A 128 15.15 14.83 -16.76
C LEU A 128 14.24 15.42 -17.85
N GLY A 129 14.12 16.74 -17.87
CA GLY A 129 13.31 17.51 -18.82
C GLY A 129 11.81 17.47 -18.57
N LEU A 130 11.37 17.03 -17.39
CA LEU A 130 9.97 16.96 -16.98
C LEU A 130 9.68 17.85 -15.78
N ASP A 131 8.51 18.48 -15.80
CA ASP A 131 7.92 19.21 -14.68
C ASP A 131 7.17 18.23 -13.77
N VAL A 132 7.92 17.56 -12.92
CA VAL A 132 7.42 16.53 -11.99
C VAL A 132 8.13 16.61 -10.64
N THR A 133 7.37 16.44 -9.58
CA THR A 133 7.86 16.34 -8.20
C THR A 133 7.61 14.91 -7.70
N ILE A 134 8.64 14.32 -7.10
CA ILE A 134 8.55 13.00 -6.46
C ILE A 134 8.91 13.17 -4.99
N GLU A 135 7.96 12.88 -4.14
CA GLU A 135 8.09 12.98 -2.68
C GLU A 135 8.02 11.58 -2.08
N ASP A 136 9.00 11.24 -1.24
CA ASP A 136 8.92 10.03 -0.42
C ASP A 136 7.99 10.32 0.78
N ILE A 137 6.84 9.66 0.81
CA ILE A 137 5.82 9.78 1.85
C ILE A 137 5.74 8.53 2.73
N SER A 138 6.76 7.67 2.71
CA SER A 138 6.75 6.38 3.39
C SER A 138 6.52 6.53 4.89
N GLU A 139 7.19 7.49 5.54
CA GLU A 139 7.05 7.75 6.97
C GLU A 139 5.83 8.61 7.34
N GLN A 140 5.11 9.12 6.35
CA GLN A 140 3.91 9.96 6.55
C GLN A 140 2.63 9.15 6.38
N THR A 141 2.72 7.97 5.77
CA THR A 141 1.57 7.14 5.39
C THR A 141 1.70 5.73 5.93
N ALA A 142 0.83 5.36 6.85
CA ALA A 142 0.66 3.99 7.28
C ALA A 142 -0.34 3.25 6.38
N ALA A 143 -0.23 1.93 6.34
CA ALA A 143 -1.14 1.11 5.56
C ALA A 143 -1.41 -0.25 6.22
N LEU A 144 -2.67 -0.68 6.14
CA LEU A 144 -3.12 -1.99 6.59
C LEU A 144 -3.77 -2.74 5.42
N ALA A 145 -3.47 -4.01 5.29
CA ALA A 145 -4.18 -4.90 4.38
C ALA A 145 -5.18 -5.76 5.18
N LEU A 146 -6.47 -5.53 4.97
CA LEU A 146 -7.55 -6.35 5.51
C LEU A 146 -7.94 -7.41 4.46
N GLN A 147 -7.56 -8.66 4.72
CA GLN A 147 -7.62 -9.74 3.74
C GLN A 147 -8.43 -10.93 4.25
N GLY A 148 -9.24 -11.54 3.39
CA GLY A 148 -10.05 -12.73 3.67
C GLY A 148 -11.50 -12.56 3.27
N PRO A 149 -12.28 -13.67 3.20
CA PRO A 149 -13.65 -13.66 2.66
C PRO A 149 -14.63 -12.77 3.42
N THR A 150 -14.39 -12.48 4.71
CA THR A 150 -15.25 -11.59 5.51
C THR A 150 -14.76 -10.15 5.57
N SER A 151 -13.62 -9.81 4.93
CA SER A 151 -13.00 -8.49 4.95
C SER A 151 -13.94 -7.37 4.52
N GLY A 152 -14.75 -7.59 3.48
CA GLY A 152 -15.73 -6.61 3.01
C GLY A 152 -16.79 -6.28 4.05
N LYS A 153 -17.31 -7.30 4.76
CA LYS A 153 -18.29 -7.10 5.83
C LYS A 153 -17.71 -6.30 7.00
N LEU A 154 -16.49 -6.62 7.39
CA LEU A 154 -15.80 -5.91 8.47
C LEU A 154 -15.54 -4.45 8.10
N LEU A 155 -15.05 -4.22 6.89
CA LEU A 155 -14.75 -2.88 6.41
C LEU A 155 -16.01 -2.01 6.26
N HIS A 156 -17.13 -2.60 5.78
CA HIS A 156 -18.43 -1.92 5.75
C HIS A 156 -18.94 -1.49 7.13
N ALA A 157 -18.62 -2.26 8.17
CA ALA A 157 -19.02 -1.94 9.54
C ALA A 157 -18.13 -0.85 10.16
N ALA A 158 -16.87 -0.74 9.72
CA ALA A 158 -15.87 0.18 10.31
C ALA A 158 -15.77 1.51 9.54
N ALA A 159 -15.99 1.51 8.24
CA ALA A 159 -15.72 2.66 7.39
C ALA A 159 -17.00 3.44 7.04
N ASP A 160 -16.91 4.76 7.15
CA ASP A 160 -17.86 5.70 6.52
C ASP A 160 -17.37 5.94 5.08
N ALA A 161 -17.70 4.99 4.19
CA ALA A 161 -17.34 5.01 2.77
C ALA A 161 -18.33 4.14 1.97
N ASP A 162 -18.61 4.52 0.72
CA ASP A 162 -19.34 3.65 -0.21
C ASP A 162 -18.41 2.58 -0.78
N LEU A 163 -18.54 1.37 -0.26
CA LEU A 163 -17.79 0.18 -0.72
C LEU A 163 -18.62 -0.72 -1.63
N THR A 164 -19.92 -0.46 -1.78
CA THR A 164 -20.88 -1.34 -2.47
C THR A 164 -20.48 -1.62 -3.91
N ASN A 165 -20.01 -0.58 -4.61
CA ASN A 165 -19.61 -0.64 -6.01
C ASN A 165 -18.09 -0.57 -6.23
N LEU A 166 -17.30 -0.70 -5.16
CA LEU A 166 -15.84 -0.65 -5.28
C LEU A 166 -15.34 -1.90 -6.02
N LYS A 167 -14.96 -1.71 -7.28
CA LYS A 167 -14.43 -2.78 -8.13
C LYS A 167 -12.99 -3.13 -7.77
N TYR A 168 -12.57 -4.32 -8.15
CA TYR A 168 -11.17 -4.75 -8.04
C TYR A 168 -10.23 -3.76 -8.73
N PHE A 169 -9.10 -3.45 -8.08
CA PHE A 169 -8.13 -2.43 -8.49
C PHE A 169 -8.76 -1.03 -8.63
N ARG A 170 -9.68 -0.68 -7.73
CA ARG A 170 -10.22 0.68 -7.57
C ARG A 170 -10.03 1.19 -6.15
N VAL A 171 -10.03 2.50 -6.04
CA VAL A 171 -9.90 3.24 -4.77
C VAL A 171 -11.18 4.03 -4.51
N THR A 172 -11.57 4.11 -3.27
CA THR A 172 -12.54 5.08 -2.75
C THR A 172 -11.96 5.80 -1.53
N ARG A 173 -12.54 6.91 -1.18
CA ARG A 173 -12.17 7.69 0.00
C ARG A 173 -13.27 7.64 1.03
N GLY A 174 -12.89 7.64 2.30
CA GLY A 174 -13.84 7.64 3.41
C GLY A 174 -13.18 7.97 4.73
N LYS A 175 -13.81 7.55 5.81
CA LYS A 175 -13.27 7.71 7.16
C LYS A 175 -13.41 6.40 7.94
N ILE A 176 -12.44 6.13 8.80
CA ILE A 176 -12.53 5.10 9.85
C ILE A 176 -12.21 5.79 11.18
N ALA A 177 -13.06 5.62 12.18
CA ALA A 177 -12.94 6.32 13.47
C ALA A 177 -12.71 7.84 13.32
N GLY A 178 -13.32 8.46 12.30
CA GLY A 178 -13.17 9.89 11.99
C GLY A 178 -11.87 10.27 11.25
N VAL A 179 -10.94 9.34 11.06
CA VAL A 179 -9.68 9.55 10.32
C VAL A 179 -9.95 9.39 8.82
N PRO A 180 -9.56 10.36 7.98
CA PRO A 180 -9.62 10.21 6.52
C PRO A 180 -8.73 9.06 6.05
N VAL A 181 -9.26 8.20 5.18
CA VAL A 181 -8.54 7.05 4.63
C VAL A 181 -8.82 6.91 3.13
N ASP A 182 -7.82 6.44 2.39
CA ASP A 182 -8.02 5.85 1.07
C ASP A 182 -8.21 4.34 1.24
N ILE A 183 -9.20 3.79 0.57
CA ILE A 183 -9.51 2.35 0.61
C ILE A 183 -9.40 1.82 -0.80
N SER A 184 -8.45 0.92 -1.06
CA SER A 184 -8.32 0.22 -2.33
C SER A 184 -8.80 -1.23 -2.21
N ARG A 185 -9.50 -1.72 -3.24
CA ARG A 185 -9.81 -3.15 -3.35
C ARG A 185 -8.65 -3.87 -4.03
N THR A 186 -7.59 -4.04 -3.25
CA THR A 186 -6.31 -4.66 -3.63
C THR A 186 -5.82 -5.58 -2.52
N GLY A 187 -4.85 -6.43 -2.84
CA GLY A 187 -4.19 -7.36 -1.94
C GLY A 187 -3.44 -8.41 -2.73
N TYR A 188 -2.61 -9.19 -2.07
CA TYR A 188 -1.82 -10.25 -2.72
C TYR A 188 -1.94 -11.62 -2.03
N THR A 189 -2.98 -11.80 -1.21
CA THR A 189 -3.25 -13.07 -0.52
C THR A 189 -3.99 -14.09 -1.38
N GLY A 190 -4.51 -13.66 -2.52
CA GLY A 190 -5.36 -14.47 -3.41
C GLY A 190 -6.82 -14.54 -2.96
N ASP A 191 -7.17 -13.95 -1.83
CA ASP A 191 -8.54 -13.82 -1.32
C ASP A 191 -9.09 -12.41 -1.52
N LEU A 192 -10.39 -12.23 -1.24
CA LEU A 192 -11.00 -10.92 -1.15
C LEU A 192 -10.22 -10.06 -0.15
N GLY A 193 -9.88 -8.85 -0.52
CA GLY A 193 -9.17 -7.97 0.37
C GLY A 193 -9.22 -6.50 -0.02
N PHE A 194 -8.83 -5.69 0.96
CA PHE A 194 -8.75 -4.25 0.85
C PHE A 194 -7.46 -3.76 1.50
N GLU A 195 -6.91 -2.70 0.98
CA GLU A 195 -5.82 -1.97 1.63
C GLU A 195 -6.33 -0.60 2.07
N VAL A 196 -6.03 -0.24 3.31
CA VAL A 196 -6.45 1.01 3.95
C VAL A 196 -5.22 1.85 4.20
N TRP A 197 -5.17 3.03 3.60
CA TRP A 197 -4.07 3.98 3.64
C TRP A 197 -4.48 5.19 4.48
N MET A 198 -3.65 5.57 5.46
CA MET A 198 -3.97 6.60 6.43
C MET A 198 -2.76 7.44 6.83
N PRO A 199 -2.94 8.65 7.39
CA PRO A 199 -1.84 9.39 7.98
C PRO A 199 -1.17 8.58 9.09
N TRP A 200 0.16 8.50 9.08
CA TRP A 200 0.94 7.73 10.05
C TRP A 200 0.59 8.06 11.51
N ARG A 201 0.48 9.34 11.83
CA ARG A 201 0.17 9.84 13.19
C ARG A 201 -1.20 9.42 13.72
N ASP A 202 -2.13 9.06 12.83
CA ASP A 202 -3.51 8.69 13.19
C ASP A 202 -3.75 7.17 13.05
N ALA A 203 -2.74 6.41 12.67
CA ALA A 203 -2.84 4.98 12.33
C ALA A 203 -3.48 4.14 13.44
N VAL A 204 -3.09 4.34 14.70
CA VAL A 204 -3.62 3.56 15.84
C VAL A 204 -5.09 3.85 16.13
N LYS A 205 -5.66 4.95 15.61
CA LYS A 205 -7.10 5.24 15.74
C LYS A 205 -7.95 4.43 14.77
N VAL A 206 -7.37 4.08 13.62
CA VAL A 206 -7.99 3.26 12.58
C VAL A 206 -7.94 1.80 12.95
#